data_e1d9e9ca1244b0134b11f95c879c504d
#
_entry.id   e1d9e9ca1244b0134b11f95c879c504d
#
_cell.length_a   1.000
_cell.length_b   1.000
_cell.length_c   1.000
_cell.angle_alpha   90.00
_cell.angle_beta   90.00
_cell.angle_gamma   90.00
#
_symmetry.space_group_name_H-M   'P 1'
#
loop_
_entity.id
_entity.type
_entity.pdbx_description
1 polymer ?
#
loop_
_entity_poly.entity_id
_entity_poly.type
_entity_poly.pdbx_seq_one_letter_code
_entity_poly.pdbx_strand_id
1 'polypeptide(L)' 'MTSEAIERDKLLGEYEKLIDRLYKAEKWCKDNNYTWEFVKASKYKIWHERDNIIKEIEFVRELLGLPA' A
#
# COMPACT_ATOMS: atom_id res chain seq x y z
N MET A 1 2.49 17.80 -23.82
CA MET A 1 2.70 16.66 -22.91
C MET A 1 2.54 15.35 -23.62
N THR A 2 3.44 14.43 -23.37
CA THR A 2 3.32 13.09 -23.93
C THR A 2 2.37 12.26 -23.07
N SER A 3 1.70 11.27 -23.68
CA SER A 3 0.81 10.35 -22.95
C SER A 3 1.56 9.60 -21.85
N GLU A 4 2.85 9.33 -22.04
CA GLU A 4 3.69 8.69 -21.01
C GLU A 4 3.81 9.52 -19.75
N ALA A 5 3.96 10.84 -19.86
CA ALA A 5 4.03 11.74 -18.72
C ALA A 5 2.72 11.74 -17.92
N ILE A 6 1.59 11.73 -18.63
CA ILE A 6 0.25 11.70 -18.00
C ILE A 6 0.04 10.39 -17.24
N GLU A 7 0.41 9.27 -17.86
CA GLU A 7 0.30 7.96 -17.23
C GLU A 7 1.20 7.86 -15.99
N ARG A 8 2.41 8.40 -16.08
CA ARG A 8 3.34 8.41 -14.94
C ARG A 8 2.78 9.23 -13.78
N ASP A 9 2.18 10.38 -14.06
CA ASP A 9 1.56 11.21 -13.02
C ASP A 9 0.39 10.49 -12.35
N LYS A 10 -0.42 9.75 -13.10
CA LYS A 10 -1.49 8.93 -12.54
C LYS A 10 -0.95 7.85 -11.63
N LEU A 11 0.10 7.16 -12.06
CA LEU A 11 0.73 6.10 -11.27
C LEU A 11 1.33 6.66 -9.97
N LEU A 12 1.95 7.83 -10.02
CA LEU A 12 2.48 8.48 -8.82
C LEU A 12 1.36 8.85 -7.85
N GLY A 13 0.23 9.35 -8.36
CA GLY A 13 -0.94 9.66 -7.55
C GLY A 13 -1.53 8.41 -6.88
N GLU A 14 -1.60 7.31 -7.61
CA GLU A 14 -2.05 6.03 -7.06
C GLU A 14 -1.08 5.48 -6.03
N TYR A 15 0.22 5.61 -6.28
CA TYR A 15 1.25 5.20 -5.33
C TYR A 15 1.11 5.96 -4.01
N GLU A 16 0.92 7.28 -4.06
CA GLU A 16 0.71 8.09 -2.86
C GLU A 16 -0.53 7.67 -2.07
N LYS A 17 -1.63 7.36 -2.77
CA LYS A 17 -2.85 6.88 -2.13
C LYS A 17 -2.64 5.53 -1.44
N LEU A 18 -1.90 4.65 -2.08
CA LEU A 18 -1.59 3.34 -1.50
C LEU A 18 -0.71 3.47 -0.26
N ILE A 19 0.29 4.34 -0.28
CA ILE A 19 1.15 4.62 0.87
C ILE A 19 0.32 5.18 2.03
N ASP A 20 -0.61 6.09 1.75
CA ASP A 20 -1.50 6.65 2.77
C ASP A 20 -2.39 5.57 3.40
N ARG A 21 -2.94 4.69 2.57
CA ARG A 21 -3.77 3.57 3.05
C ARG A 21 -2.95 2.61 3.91
N LEU A 22 -1.72 2.32 3.52
CA LEU A 22 -0.82 1.47 4.31
C LEU A 22 -0.50 2.13 5.65
N TYR A 23 -0.22 3.43 5.64
CA TYR A 23 0.05 4.19 6.86
C TYR A 23 -1.14 4.12 7.83
N LYS A 24 -2.36 4.28 7.32
CA LYS A 24 -3.57 4.21 8.14
C LYS A 24 -3.77 2.81 8.75
N ALA A 25 -3.48 1.77 7.98
CA ALA A 25 -3.55 0.40 8.49
C ALA A 25 -2.54 0.15 9.61
N GLU A 26 -1.31 0.62 9.42
CA GLU A 26 -0.27 0.48 10.44
C GLU A 26 -0.59 1.29 11.69
N LYS A 27 -1.14 2.49 11.52
CA LYS A 27 -1.57 3.32 12.64
C LYS A 27 -2.66 2.62 13.46
N TRP A 28 -3.65 2.02 12.77
CA TRP A 28 -4.70 1.27 13.44
C TRP A 28 -4.11 0.17 14.33
N CYS A 29 -3.18 -0.57 13.79
CA CYS A 29 -2.52 -1.66 14.51
C CYS A 29 -1.76 -1.15 15.73
N LYS A 30 -1.01 -0.07 15.56
CA LYS A 30 -0.24 0.57 16.63
C LYS A 30 -1.14 1.14 17.72
N ASP A 31 -2.23 1.82 17.34
CA ASP A 31 -3.17 2.43 18.29
C ASP A 31 -3.87 1.38 19.16
N ASN A 32 -4.04 0.18 18.64
CA ASN A 32 -4.63 -0.93 19.38
C ASN A 32 -3.58 -1.81 20.11
N ASN A 33 -2.30 -1.45 20.01
CA ASN A 33 -1.19 -2.23 20.58
C ASN A 33 -1.14 -3.66 20.05
N TYR A 34 -1.54 -3.86 18.81
CA TYR A 34 -1.48 -5.16 18.15
C TYR A 34 -0.21 -5.32 17.33
N THR A 35 0.28 -6.56 17.24
CA THR A 35 1.31 -6.91 16.27
C THR A 35 0.62 -7.44 15.01
N TRP A 36 1.28 -7.36 13.86
CA TRP A 36 0.72 -7.93 12.64
C TRP A 36 0.57 -9.45 12.72
N GLU A 37 1.41 -10.13 13.49
CA GLU A 37 1.26 -11.56 13.75
C GLU A 37 -0.04 -11.86 14.48
N PHE A 38 -0.37 -11.06 15.49
CA PHE A 38 -1.63 -11.18 16.22
C PHE A 38 -2.82 -10.91 15.31
N VAL A 39 -2.76 -9.87 14.49
CA VAL A 39 -3.82 -9.49 13.55
C VAL A 39 -4.08 -10.61 12.55
N LYS A 40 -3.03 -11.22 12.03
CA LYS A 40 -3.13 -12.35 11.12
C LYS A 40 -3.77 -13.56 11.80
N ALA A 41 -3.30 -13.92 12.99
CA ALA A 41 -3.81 -15.06 13.75
C ALA A 41 -5.27 -14.89 14.14
N SER A 42 -5.68 -13.66 14.43
CA SER A 42 -7.06 -13.32 14.82
C SER A 42 -8.00 -13.15 13.63
N LYS A 43 -7.50 -13.34 12.41
CA LYS A 43 -8.28 -13.27 11.15
C LYS A 43 -8.99 -11.93 10.93
N TYR A 44 -8.39 -10.83 11.35
CA TYR A 44 -8.91 -9.50 11.04
C TYR A 44 -8.80 -9.21 9.54
N LYS A 45 -9.83 -8.60 8.99
CA LYS A 45 -9.86 -8.20 7.56
C LYS A 45 -8.70 -7.28 7.18
N ILE A 46 -8.26 -6.44 8.12
CA ILE A 46 -7.18 -5.48 7.87
C ILE A 46 -5.86 -6.17 7.48
N TRP A 47 -5.64 -7.41 7.90
CA TRP A 47 -4.49 -8.19 7.46
C TRP A 47 -4.49 -8.37 5.94
N HIS A 48 -5.64 -8.77 5.39
CA HIS A 48 -5.78 -8.96 3.95
C HIS A 48 -5.70 -7.63 3.20
N GLU A 49 -6.28 -6.58 3.76
CA GLU A 49 -6.19 -5.24 3.17
C GLU A 49 -4.75 -4.76 3.08
N ARG A 50 -3.98 -4.93 4.17
CA ARG A 50 -2.56 -4.59 4.19
C ARG A 50 -1.78 -5.39 3.16
N ASP A 51 -2.00 -6.70 3.10
CA ASP A 51 -1.31 -7.57 2.14
C ASP A 51 -1.60 -7.14 0.69
N ASN A 52 -2.87 -6.85 0.39
CA ASN A 52 -3.27 -6.37 -0.93
C ASN A 52 -2.65 -5.01 -1.25
N ILE A 53 -2.61 -4.10 -0.28
CA ILE A 53 -1.99 -2.79 -0.47
C ILE A 53 -0.50 -2.94 -0.80
N ILE A 54 0.20 -3.79 -0.08
CA ILE A 54 1.63 -4.04 -0.32
C ILE A 54 1.86 -4.60 -1.72
N LYS A 55 1.03 -5.55 -2.15
CA LYS A 55 1.12 -6.12 -3.50
C LYS A 55 0.87 -5.08 -4.58
N GLU A 56 -0.13 -4.23 -4.37
CA GLU A 56 -0.41 -3.13 -5.31
C GLU A 56 0.72 -2.12 -5.36
N ILE A 57 1.32 -1.79 -4.21
CA ILE A 57 2.48 -0.90 -4.13
C ILE A 57 3.64 -1.48 -4.94
N GLU A 58 3.94 -2.75 -4.77
CA GLU A 58 5.01 -3.42 -5.50
C GLU A 58 4.76 -3.38 -7.01
N PHE A 59 3.53 -3.63 -7.42
CA PHE A 59 3.12 -3.59 -8.82
C PHE A 59 3.30 -2.19 -9.42
N VAL A 60 2.83 -1.15 -8.71
CA VAL A 60 2.96 0.24 -9.17
C VAL A 60 4.43 0.65 -9.23
N ARG A 61 5.24 0.23 -8.26
CA ARG A 61 6.69 0.50 -8.27
C ARG A 61 7.35 -0.10 -9.49
N GLU A 62 6.99 -1.33 -9.87
CA GLU A 62 7.49 -1.94 -11.11
C GLU A 62 7.12 -1.10 -12.33
N LEU A 63 5.86 -0.67 -12.43
CA LEU A 63 5.41 0.15 -13.54
C LEU A 63 6.13 1.50 -13.61
N LEU A 64 6.50 2.06 -12.46
CA LEU A 64 7.25 3.31 -12.38
C LEU A 64 8.75 3.12 -12.59
N GLY A 65 9.23 1.88 -12.57
CA GLY A 65 10.66 1.58 -12.68
C GLY A 65 11.45 1.94 -11.44
N LEU A 66 10.80 2.03 -10.27
CA LEU A 66 11.47 2.30 -9.01
C LEU A 66 12.17 1.04 -8.48
N PRO A 67 13.32 1.18 -7.82
CA PRO A 67 14.00 0.03 -7.22
C PRO A 67 13.14 -0.62 -6.12
N ALA A 68 13.30 -1.92 -6.02
CA ALA A 68 12.59 -2.70 -5.02
C ALA A 68 13.05 -2.37 -3.60
#